data_d25c98e192927e84ddd561a459ade9c0
#
_entry.id   d25c98e192927e84ddd561a459ade9c0
#
_cell.length_a   1.000
_cell.length_b   1.000
_cell.length_c   1.000
_cell.angle_alpha   90.00
_cell.angle_beta   90.00
_cell.angle_gamma   90.00
#
_symmetry.space_group_name_H-M   'P 1'
#
loop_
_entity.id
_entity.type
_entity.pdbx_description
1 polymer ?
#
loop_
_entity_poly.entity_id
_entity_poly.type
_entity_poly.pdbx_seq_one_letter_code
_entity_poly.pdbx_strand_id
1 'polypeptide(L)'
;MNKKLLWTTAGLLPLVAAPVAIVASCSTTVSASAAIAENLSQGENVKIQDKKGEYSVTQLENFNKNPNTFMSEIDINVTNKDQFDFEITEFGGYKNDSDSKVYAKIKIKVTDKNNKSDTATSSDISLPITVKGASEAVKAKVEAANKAFKDKTFKVKEKMAFDGAHLKALEGYASLSAEEKAKIDATGVLKSLFDGVVEGENQKTNLLIQKFDVTKATTFADPAPAAKPKFTITLQLAYEDVAGDKTSALTDEASFEIEYDATAKAATIVKVLESLNTNKWFKLKEESYKDKEITNATVLEKSNFNDLKTKFLPDDFTYSVKTADFSEKEESGKTKVTFAITAKKDTETAKMAKNIELAYKKTKAN
;
A
#
# COMPACT_ATOMS: atom_id res chain seq x y z
N MET A 1 0.76 -54.37 -2.76
CA MET A 1 2.15 -53.86 -2.92
C MET A 1 2.13 -52.35 -2.63
N ASN A 2 2.53 -52.02 -1.43
CA ASN A 2 2.53 -50.62 -0.95
C ASN A 2 3.87 -49.96 -1.27
N LYS A 3 3.88 -48.89 -2.07
CA LYS A 3 5.04 -48.03 -2.23
C LYS A 3 4.84 -46.77 -1.35
N LYS A 4 5.48 -46.77 -0.18
CA LYS A 4 5.66 -45.58 0.66
C LYS A 4 6.67 -44.65 -0.01
N LEU A 5 6.26 -43.44 -0.35
CA LEU A 5 7.17 -42.39 -0.76
C LEU A 5 7.77 -41.75 0.51
N LEU A 6 9.09 -41.95 0.71
CA LEU A 6 9.86 -41.25 1.74
C LEU A 6 10.08 -39.78 1.28
N TRP A 7 9.63 -38.86 2.07
CA TRP A 7 10.06 -37.47 1.98
C TRP A 7 11.38 -37.32 2.74
N THR A 8 12.45 -37.18 2.01
CA THR A 8 13.75 -36.77 2.58
C THR A 8 13.73 -35.26 2.76
N THR A 9 13.79 -34.84 4.01
CA THR A 9 14.12 -33.47 4.41
C THR A 9 15.54 -33.17 3.95
N ALA A 10 15.66 -32.34 2.91
CA ALA A 10 16.96 -31.79 2.53
C ALA A 10 17.37 -30.75 3.58
N GLY A 11 18.32 -31.15 4.41
CA GLY A 11 18.98 -30.24 5.35
C GLY A 11 19.70 -29.12 4.59
N LEU A 12 19.55 -27.91 5.08
CA LEU A 12 20.35 -26.75 4.72
C LEU A 12 21.79 -27.01 5.11
N LEU A 13 22.62 -27.44 4.16
CA LEU A 13 24.07 -27.37 4.29
C LEU A 13 24.49 -25.92 4.03
N PRO A 14 25.37 -25.35 4.87
CA PRO A 14 25.98 -24.06 4.55
C PRO A 14 26.86 -24.26 3.31
N LEU A 15 26.51 -23.60 2.22
CA LEU A 15 27.38 -23.50 1.05
C LEU A 15 28.63 -22.73 1.46
N VAL A 16 29.67 -23.45 1.75
CA VAL A 16 31.05 -22.92 1.82
C VAL A 16 31.34 -22.45 0.38
N ALA A 17 31.49 -21.14 0.18
CA ALA A 17 31.91 -20.58 -1.08
C ALA A 17 33.29 -21.16 -1.47
N ALA A 18 33.28 -22.17 -2.33
CA ALA A 18 34.49 -22.63 -2.95
C ALA A 18 35.01 -21.54 -3.91
N PRO A 19 36.28 -21.19 -3.90
CA PRO A 19 36.83 -20.26 -4.87
C PRO A 19 36.64 -20.87 -6.27
N VAL A 20 35.87 -20.17 -7.13
CA VAL A 20 35.72 -20.56 -8.52
C VAL A 20 37.08 -20.36 -9.19
N ALA A 21 37.82 -21.44 -9.40
CA ALA A 21 38.99 -21.42 -10.24
C ALA A 21 38.52 -21.20 -11.69
N ILE A 22 38.83 -20.06 -12.26
CA ILE A 22 38.54 -19.75 -13.68
C ILE A 22 39.44 -20.68 -14.53
N VAL A 23 38.88 -21.78 -15.00
CA VAL A 23 39.51 -22.62 -16.01
C VAL A 23 39.34 -21.95 -17.35
N ALA A 24 40.41 -21.36 -17.87
CA ALA A 24 40.44 -20.83 -19.24
C ALA A 24 40.29 -21.98 -20.24
N SER A 25 39.10 -22.16 -20.84
CA SER A 25 38.89 -22.97 -22.02
C SER A 25 38.32 -22.14 -23.15
N CYS A 26 38.99 -22.24 -24.27
CA CYS A 26 38.84 -21.48 -25.52
C CYS A 26 37.41 -21.32 -26.05
N SER A 27 36.98 -20.12 -26.33
CA SER A 27 36.52 -19.45 -27.55
C SER A 27 35.42 -18.44 -27.25
N THR A 28 35.76 -17.40 -26.80
CA THR A 28 35.38 -16.02 -26.55
C THR A 28 35.95 -15.67 -25.20
N THR A 29 37.13 -15.08 -25.20
CA THR A 29 37.81 -14.66 -23.96
C THR A 29 36.96 -13.57 -23.30
N VAL A 30 36.11 -13.97 -22.35
CA VAL A 30 35.48 -13.02 -21.42
C VAL A 30 36.64 -12.33 -20.70
N SER A 31 36.72 -11.01 -20.75
CA SER A 31 37.79 -10.27 -20.09
C SER A 31 37.74 -10.48 -18.58
N ALA A 32 38.87 -10.30 -17.91
CA ALA A 32 38.95 -10.49 -16.46
C ALA A 32 37.97 -9.51 -15.74
N SER A 33 37.88 -8.27 -16.20
CA SER A 33 36.95 -7.30 -15.65
C SER A 33 35.48 -7.71 -15.89
N ALA A 34 35.15 -8.30 -17.05
CA ALA A 34 33.80 -8.77 -17.34
C ALA A 34 33.41 -9.95 -16.44
N ALA A 35 34.30 -10.90 -16.20
CA ALA A 35 34.08 -12.03 -15.29
C ALA A 35 33.84 -11.57 -13.85
N ILE A 36 34.57 -10.57 -13.37
CA ILE A 36 34.35 -9.97 -12.05
C ILE A 36 33.02 -9.21 -12.01
N ALA A 37 32.70 -8.41 -13.03
CA ALA A 37 31.43 -7.66 -13.09
C ALA A 37 30.21 -8.58 -13.08
N GLU A 38 30.27 -9.70 -13.79
CA GLU A 38 29.23 -10.74 -13.77
C GLU A 38 29.07 -11.38 -12.40
N ASN A 39 30.20 -11.69 -11.72
CA ASN A 39 30.21 -12.22 -10.36
C ASN A 39 29.55 -11.23 -9.37
N LEU A 40 29.85 -9.95 -9.46
CA LEU A 40 29.23 -8.91 -8.65
C LEU A 40 27.72 -8.82 -8.92
N SER A 41 27.28 -9.04 -10.14
CA SER A 41 25.85 -8.99 -10.54
C SER A 41 25.00 -10.05 -9.85
N GLN A 42 25.59 -11.11 -9.31
CA GLN A 42 24.89 -12.11 -8.52
C GLN A 42 24.49 -11.61 -7.12
N GLY A 43 25.05 -10.47 -6.67
CA GLY A 43 24.70 -9.80 -5.42
C GLY A 43 25.25 -10.44 -4.14
N GLU A 44 25.82 -11.63 -4.21
CA GLU A 44 26.33 -12.35 -3.04
C GLU A 44 27.69 -11.79 -2.55
N ASN A 45 28.44 -11.19 -3.46
CA ASN A 45 29.80 -10.70 -3.22
C ASN A 45 29.87 -9.20 -2.89
N VAL A 46 28.71 -8.53 -2.78
CA VAL A 46 28.60 -7.13 -2.38
C VAL A 46 27.65 -7.02 -1.20
N LYS A 47 28.11 -6.46 -0.10
CA LYS A 47 27.31 -6.32 1.13
C LYS A 47 27.51 -4.94 1.73
N ILE A 48 26.47 -4.43 2.41
CA ILE A 48 26.59 -3.27 3.29
C ILE A 48 27.54 -3.64 4.43
N GLN A 49 28.45 -2.74 4.77
CA GLN A 49 29.38 -2.94 5.90
C GLN A 49 28.63 -3.05 7.23
N ASP A 50 29.18 -3.82 8.16
CA ASP A 50 28.62 -3.95 9.51
C ASP A 50 28.42 -2.58 10.17
N LYS A 51 27.26 -2.41 10.83
CA LYS A 51 26.82 -1.16 11.48
C LYS A 51 26.49 -0.02 10.53
N LYS A 52 26.45 -0.26 9.23
CA LYS A 52 25.93 0.66 8.21
C LYS A 52 24.59 0.18 7.66
N GLY A 53 24.05 0.85 6.66
CA GLY A 53 22.78 0.47 6.05
C GLY A 53 21.57 1.26 6.55
N GLU A 54 21.77 2.22 7.46
CA GLU A 54 20.76 3.19 7.86
C GLU A 54 21.14 4.57 7.32
N TYR A 55 20.30 5.12 6.43
CA TYR A 55 20.59 6.39 5.75
C TYR A 55 19.44 7.36 5.84
N SER A 56 19.72 8.65 5.98
CA SER A 56 18.72 9.70 5.75
C SER A 56 18.45 9.85 4.25
N VAL A 57 17.28 10.36 3.90
CA VAL A 57 16.94 10.67 2.50
C VAL A 57 17.98 11.62 1.90
N THR A 58 18.45 12.62 2.66
CA THR A 58 19.50 13.53 2.20
C THR A 58 20.81 12.82 1.87
N GLN A 59 21.21 11.79 2.65
CA GLN A 59 22.38 10.98 2.33
C GLN A 59 22.18 10.20 1.04
N LEU A 60 21.01 9.59 0.86
CA LEU A 60 20.68 8.84 -0.36
C LEU A 60 20.64 9.75 -1.60
N GLU A 61 20.10 10.96 -1.48
CA GLU A 61 20.14 11.98 -2.54
C GLU A 61 21.59 12.39 -2.90
N ASN A 62 22.46 12.48 -1.90
CA ASN A 62 23.89 12.76 -2.12
C ASN A 62 24.59 11.58 -2.83
N PHE A 63 24.30 10.34 -2.44
CA PHE A 63 24.81 9.15 -3.14
C PHE A 63 24.28 9.10 -4.59
N ASN A 64 23.04 9.47 -4.82
CA ASN A 64 22.50 9.54 -6.18
C ASN A 64 23.19 10.60 -7.06
N LYS A 65 23.59 11.74 -6.46
CA LYS A 65 24.37 12.77 -7.17
C LYS A 65 25.83 12.37 -7.40
N ASN A 66 26.41 11.64 -6.46
CA ASN A 66 27.80 11.22 -6.45
C ASN A 66 27.90 9.73 -6.10
N PRO A 67 27.53 8.82 -7.02
CA PRO A 67 27.38 7.39 -6.74
C PRO A 67 28.61 6.74 -6.11
N ASN A 68 29.80 7.12 -6.54
CA ASN A 68 31.05 6.52 -6.06
C ASN A 68 31.32 6.79 -4.56
N THR A 69 30.68 7.77 -3.94
CA THR A 69 30.79 8.01 -2.50
C THR A 69 30.17 6.88 -1.69
N PHE A 70 29.24 6.09 -2.26
CA PHE A 70 28.66 4.93 -1.62
C PHE A 70 29.63 3.74 -1.51
N MET A 71 30.79 3.77 -2.21
CA MET A 71 31.84 2.74 -2.07
C MET A 71 32.33 2.57 -0.62
N SER A 72 32.33 3.63 0.16
CA SER A 72 32.70 3.59 1.59
C SER A 72 31.69 2.88 2.48
N GLU A 73 30.52 2.55 1.96
CA GLU A 73 29.42 1.93 2.69
C GLU A 73 29.33 0.41 2.45
N ILE A 74 30.06 -0.11 1.47
CA ILE A 74 29.96 -1.51 1.04
C ILE A 74 31.29 -2.26 1.13
N ASP A 75 31.19 -3.55 1.31
CA ASP A 75 32.28 -4.50 1.15
C ASP A 75 32.12 -5.28 -0.15
N ILE A 76 33.20 -5.39 -0.91
CA ILE A 76 33.27 -6.21 -2.11
C ILE A 76 34.20 -7.39 -1.80
N ASN A 77 33.69 -8.62 -1.94
CA ASN A 77 34.40 -9.85 -1.70
C ASN A 77 34.54 -10.66 -3.00
N VAL A 78 35.62 -10.42 -3.73
CA VAL A 78 35.94 -11.14 -4.96
C VAL A 78 37.40 -11.62 -4.93
N THR A 79 37.67 -12.70 -5.65
CA THR A 79 39.01 -13.22 -5.80
C THR A 79 39.89 -12.22 -6.54
N ASN A 80 41.12 -12.03 -6.10
CA ASN A 80 42.09 -11.10 -6.68
C ASN A 80 41.62 -9.63 -6.70
N LYS A 81 40.85 -9.23 -5.70
CA LYS A 81 40.31 -7.85 -5.56
C LYS A 81 41.37 -6.78 -5.80
N ASP A 82 42.60 -7.00 -5.34
CA ASP A 82 43.70 -6.04 -5.43
C ASP A 82 44.17 -5.76 -6.88
N GLN A 83 43.80 -6.61 -7.83
CA GLN A 83 44.09 -6.44 -9.26
C GLN A 83 43.11 -5.50 -9.98
N PHE A 84 42.02 -5.14 -9.33
CA PHE A 84 40.94 -4.34 -9.93
C PHE A 84 40.72 -3.05 -9.16
N ASP A 85 40.27 -2.02 -9.93
CA ASP A 85 39.65 -0.81 -9.41
C ASP A 85 38.14 -0.95 -9.55
N PHE A 86 37.41 -0.51 -8.52
CA PHE A 86 35.96 -0.55 -8.46
C PHE A 86 35.41 0.86 -8.32
N GLU A 87 34.39 1.18 -9.10
CA GLU A 87 33.73 2.49 -9.09
C GLU A 87 32.22 2.28 -9.18
N ILE A 88 31.44 2.87 -8.26
CA ILE A 88 29.98 2.89 -8.40
C ILE A 88 29.62 3.98 -9.39
N THR A 89 29.03 3.58 -10.52
CA THR A 89 28.62 4.47 -11.61
C THR A 89 27.17 4.90 -11.53
N GLU A 90 26.31 4.10 -10.90
CA GLU A 90 24.91 4.39 -10.71
C GLU A 90 24.48 4.04 -9.29
N PHE A 91 23.65 4.88 -8.71
CA PHE A 91 23.01 4.68 -7.41
C PHE A 91 21.56 5.16 -7.48
N GLY A 92 20.62 4.38 -6.93
CA GLY A 92 19.20 4.76 -6.93
C GLY A 92 18.32 3.61 -6.44
N GLY A 93 17.06 3.61 -6.84
CA GLY A 93 16.14 2.47 -6.67
C GLY A 93 15.69 2.17 -5.24
N TYR A 94 15.88 3.05 -4.28
CA TYR A 94 15.53 2.87 -2.87
C TYR A 94 14.02 2.99 -2.59
N LYS A 95 13.18 2.51 -3.52
CA LYS A 95 11.75 2.35 -3.31
C LYS A 95 11.45 0.99 -2.70
N ASN A 96 10.35 0.92 -1.94
CA ASN A 96 9.81 -0.34 -1.48
C ASN A 96 9.42 -1.23 -2.66
N ASP A 97 9.87 -2.46 -2.63
CA ASP A 97 9.26 -3.53 -3.40
C ASP A 97 8.00 -4.03 -2.68
N SER A 98 7.23 -4.89 -3.33
CA SER A 98 5.95 -5.42 -2.86
C SER A 98 5.99 -6.11 -1.49
N ASP A 99 7.17 -6.45 -0.99
CA ASP A 99 7.41 -7.12 0.30
C ASP A 99 7.79 -6.16 1.44
N SER A 100 7.65 -4.86 1.25
CA SER A 100 7.94 -3.80 2.23
C SER A 100 9.41 -3.61 2.58
N LYS A 101 10.34 -4.19 1.83
CA LYS A 101 11.77 -3.94 1.98
C LYS A 101 12.24 -2.80 1.10
N VAL A 102 13.21 -2.03 1.58
CA VAL A 102 13.83 -0.93 0.84
C VAL A 102 15.19 -1.39 0.35
N TYR A 103 15.46 -1.17 -0.93
CA TYR A 103 16.72 -1.57 -1.56
C TYR A 103 17.37 -0.39 -2.28
N ALA A 104 18.67 -0.19 -2.04
CA ALA A 104 19.50 0.60 -2.93
C ALA A 104 19.92 -0.27 -4.12
N LYS A 105 19.79 0.26 -5.34
CA LYS A 105 20.29 -0.36 -6.57
C LYS A 105 21.54 0.36 -7.02
N ILE A 106 22.60 -0.39 -7.24
CA ILE A 106 23.90 0.15 -7.67
C ILE A 106 24.42 -0.60 -8.88
N LYS A 107 25.24 0.07 -9.69
CA LYS A 107 26.09 -0.57 -10.69
C LYS A 107 27.55 -0.28 -10.38
N ILE A 108 28.39 -1.31 -10.51
CA ILE A 108 29.81 -1.23 -10.24
C ILE A 108 30.58 -1.43 -11.55
N LYS A 109 31.39 -0.43 -11.91
CA LYS A 109 32.38 -0.54 -12.96
C LYS A 109 33.64 -1.16 -12.39
N VAL A 110 34.14 -2.17 -13.08
CA VAL A 110 35.38 -2.89 -12.75
C VAL A 110 36.41 -2.57 -13.82
N THR A 111 37.62 -2.23 -13.41
CA THR A 111 38.75 -1.94 -14.33
C THR A 111 39.97 -2.71 -13.89
N ASP A 112 40.61 -3.46 -14.79
CA ASP A 112 41.88 -4.14 -14.50
C ASP A 112 42.99 -3.09 -14.34
N LYS A 113 43.73 -3.14 -13.22
CA LYS A 113 44.85 -2.22 -12.94
C LYS A 113 46.01 -2.35 -13.90
N ASN A 114 46.23 -3.55 -14.42
CA ASN A 114 47.30 -3.84 -15.35
C ASN A 114 46.90 -3.55 -16.80
N ASN A 115 45.64 -3.57 -17.11
CA ASN A 115 45.11 -3.25 -18.41
C ASN A 115 43.89 -2.29 -18.29
N LYS A 116 44.14 -1.01 -18.26
CA LYS A 116 43.10 0.04 -18.09
C LYS A 116 42.04 0.06 -19.20
N SER A 117 42.27 -0.58 -20.32
CA SER A 117 41.28 -0.74 -21.39
C SER A 117 40.32 -1.90 -21.14
N ASP A 118 40.66 -2.83 -20.23
CA ASP A 118 39.77 -3.90 -19.80
C ASP A 118 38.84 -3.36 -18.70
N THR A 119 37.65 -2.97 -19.10
CA THR A 119 36.61 -2.46 -18.19
C THR A 119 35.29 -3.16 -18.46
N ALA A 120 34.53 -3.39 -17.41
CA ALA A 120 33.15 -3.92 -17.49
C ALA A 120 32.27 -3.30 -16.38
N THR A 121 30.97 -3.31 -16.59
CA THR A 121 29.99 -2.82 -15.58
C THR A 121 29.02 -3.95 -15.20
N SER A 122 28.76 -4.12 -13.91
CA SER A 122 27.80 -5.08 -13.42
C SER A 122 26.38 -4.76 -13.85
N SER A 123 25.48 -5.74 -13.80
CA SER A 123 24.04 -5.49 -13.75
C SER A 123 23.65 -4.81 -12.43
N ASP A 124 22.37 -4.49 -12.26
CA ASP A 124 21.86 -3.90 -11.03
C ASP A 124 22.09 -4.83 -9.84
N ILE A 125 22.75 -4.33 -8.80
CA ILE A 125 22.97 -5.01 -7.53
C ILE A 125 22.01 -4.38 -6.51
N SER A 126 21.14 -5.18 -5.90
CA SER A 126 20.16 -4.72 -4.91
C SER A 126 20.67 -4.95 -3.49
N LEU A 127 20.84 -3.90 -2.72
CA LEU A 127 21.35 -3.95 -1.34
C LEU A 127 20.24 -3.50 -0.37
N PRO A 128 19.90 -4.30 0.66
CA PRO A 128 18.89 -3.92 1.64
C PRO A 128 19.38 -2.74 2.48
N ILE A 129 18.57 -1.70 2.61
CA ILE A 129 18.86 -0.51 3.40
C ILE A 129 17.67 -0.13 4.26
N THR A 130 17.92 0.65 5.32
CA THR A 130 16.89 1.32 6.11
C THR A 130 16.98 2.82 5.85
N VAL A 131 15.84 3.43 5.53
CA VAL A 131 15.77 4.87 5.27
C VAL A 131 15.14 5.59 6.44
N LYS A 132 15.76 6.67 6.91
CA LYS A 132 15.30 7.48 8.04
C LYS A 132 15.15 8.94 7.65
N GLY A 133 14.07 9.53 8.15
CA GLY A 133 13.81 10.96 7.98
C GLY A 133 13.30 11.33 6.59
N ALA A 134 12.97 12.59 6.44
CA ALA A 134 12.49 13.18 5.20
C ALA A 134 13.58 14.05 4.57
N SER A 135 13.55 14.17 3.24
CA SER A 135 14.41 15.13 2.52
C SER A 135 14.11 16.57 2.94
N GLU A 136 15.08 17.46 2.78
CA GLU A 136 14.86 18.90 3.05
C GLU A 136 13.74 19.48 2.17
N ALA A 137 13.60 18.98 0.95
CA ALA A 137 12.51 19.37 0.05
C ALA A 137 11.13 18.93 0.60
N VAL A 138 11.03 17.75 1.18
CA VAL A 138 9.78 17.27 1.81
C VAL A 138 9.51 18.00 3.11
N LYS A 139 10.52 18.24 3.95
CA LYS A 139 10.38 19.06 5.16
C LYS A 139 9.84 20.46 4.84
N ALA A 140 10.40 21.13 3.83
CA ALA A 140 9.93 22.44 3.39
C ALA A 140 8.45 22.43 2.94
N LYS A 141 8.01 21.35 2.29
CA LYS A 141 6.60 21.17 1.91
C LYS A 141 5.69 20.97 3.13
N VAL A 142 6.13 20.18 4.11
CA VAL A 142 5.41 20.00 5.39
C VAL A 142 5.28 21.31 6.14
N GLU A 143 6.36 22.09 6.21
CA GLU A 143 6.35 23.42 6.83
C GLU A 143 5.41 24.39 6.11
N ALA A 144 5.39 24.38 4.78
CA ALA A 144 4.46 25.18 3.98
C ALA A 144 3.00 24.77 4.23
N ALA A 145 2.70 23.47 4.35
CA ALA A 145 1.38 22.99 4.69
C ALA A 145 0.96 23.38 6.12
N ASN A 146 1.86 23.24 7.10
CA ASN A 146 1.62 23.69 8.47
C ASN A 146 1.35 25.20 8.56
N LYS A 147 2.08 25.99 7.79
CA LYS A 147 1.81 27.43 7.68
C LYS A 147 0.44 27.68 7.06
N ALA A 148 0.09 26.97 5.99
CA ALA A 148 -1.21 27.10 5.35
C ALA A 148 -2.38 26.73 6.30
N PHE A 149 -2.21 25.76 7.20
CA PHE A 149 -3.17 25.45 8.26
C PHE A 149 -3.32 26.62 9.26
N LYS A 150 -2.20 27.17 9.73
CA LYS A 150 -2.20 28.30 10.67
C LYS A 150 -2.82 29.56 10.06
N ASP A 151 -2.50 29.83 8.81
CA ASP A 151 -3.00 31.00 8.07
C ASP A 151 -4.42 30.79 7.54
N LYS A 152 -5.04 29.60 7.78
CA LYS A 152 -6.35 29.20 7.26
C LYS A 152 -6.47 29.32 5.72
N THR A 153 -5.35 29.22 5.02
CA THR A 153 -5.30 29.22 3.55
C THR A 153 -5.44 27.83 2.97
N PHE A 154 -5.13 26.79 3.76
CA PHE A 154 -5.49 25.43 3.42
C PHE A 154 -6.99 25.23 3.63
N LYS A 155 -7.71 24.89 2.57
CA LYS A 155 -9.16 24.73 2.61
C LYS A 155 -9.55 23.28 2.36
N VAL A 156 -10.48 22.81 3.17
CA VAL A 156 -11.30 21.65 2.90
C VAL A 156 -12.51 22.12 2.11
N LYS A 157 -12.97 21.36 1.13
CA LYS A 157 -14.17 21.72 0.34
C LYS A 157 -15.38 21.82 1.24
N GLU A 158 -15.77 23.02 1.60
CA GLU A 158 -16.94 23.31 2.42
C GLU A 158 -18.27 22.89 1.75
N LYS A 159 -18.26 22.79 0.42
CA LYS A 159 -19.44 22.46 -0.40
C LYS A 159 -19.41 21.05 -0.98
N MET A 160 -18.67 20.14 -0.39
CA MET A 160 -18.85 18.74 -0.75
C MET A 160 -20.24 18.30 -0.36
N ALA A 161 -20.85 17.48 -1.23
CA ALA A 161 -22.12 16.84 -0.94
C ALA A 161 -21.93 15.71 0.10
N PHE A 162 -21.52 16.07 1.30
CA PHE A 162 -21.56 15.18 2.44
C PHE A 162 -23.02 14.91 2.78
N ASP A 163 -23.35 13.65 2.99
CA ASP A 163 -24.69 13.22 3.29
C ASP A 163 -24.73 12.24 4.48
N GLY A 164 -25.94 11.84 4.87
CA GLY A 164 -26.13 10.93 5.98
C GLY A 164 -25.45 9.56 5.81
N ALA A 165 -25.17 9.13 4.57
CA ALA A 165 -24.45 7.88 4.33
C ALA A 165 -22.96 8.02 4.69
N HIS A 166 -22.32 9.15 4.38
CA HIS A 166 -20.96 9.44 4.83
C HIS A 166 -20.90 9.48 6.36
N LEU A 167 -21.86 10.16 7.01
CA LEU A 167 -21.88 10.25 8.46
C LEU A 167 -22.03 8.86 9.11
N LYS A 168 -22.96 8.03 8.62
CA LYS A 168 -23.14 6.66 9.15
C LYS A 168 -21.88 5.80 8.98
N ALA A 169 -21.20 5.90 7.83
CA ALA A 169 -19.95 5.19 7.60
C ALA A 169 -18.84 5.61 8.57
N LEU A 170 -18.76 6.91 8.89
CA LEU A 170 -17.79 7.44 9.84
C LEU A 170 -18.10 7.04 11.28
N GLU A 171 -19.37 7.07 11.69
CA GLU A 171 -19.81 6.58 13.00
C GLU A 171 -19.48 5.09 13.15
N GLY A 172 -19.71 4.30 12.10
CA GLY A 172 -19.34 2.89 12.04
C GLY A 172 -17.83 2.69 12.20
N TYR A 173 -17.03 3.46 11.48
CA TYR A 173 -15.57 3.41 11.61
C TYR A 173 -15.11 3.82 13.02
N ALA A 174 -15.67 4.89 13.58
CA ALA A 174 -15.33 5.35 14.92
C ALA A 174 -15.62 4.29 16.00
N SER A 175 -16.64 3.46 15.80
CA SER A 175 -17.03 2.38 16.72
C SER A 175 -16.14 1.13 16.66
N LEU A 176 -15.22 1.03 15.71
CA LEU A 176 -14.32 -0.11 15.60
C LEU A 176 -13.29 -0.13 16.74
N SER A 177 -12.90 -1.33 17.15
CA SER A 177 -11.81 -1.53 18.09
C SER A 177 -10.46 -1.05 17.51
N ALA A 178 -9.49 -0.80 18.38
CA ALA A 178 -8.12 -0.44 17.94
C ALA A 178 -7.50 -1.51 17.04
N GLU A 179 -7.75 -2.81 17.31
CA GLU A 179 -7.28 -3.92 16.48
C GLU A 179 -7.93 -3.93 15.09
N GLU A 180 -9.24 -3.65 15.02
CA GLU A 180 -9.95 -3.56 13.75
C GLU A 180 -9.45 -2.36 12.93
N LYS A 181 -9.25 -1.20 13.59
CA LYS A 181 -8.69 0.01 12.95
C LYS A 181 -7.28 -0.22 12.41
N ALA A 182 -6.43 -0.95 13.15
CA ALA A 182 -5.07 -1.26 12.73
C ALA A 182 -4.99 -2.18 11.50
N LYS A 183 -6.01 -3.00 11.26
CA LYS A 183 -6.11 -3.88 10.08
C LYS A 183 -6.61 -3.15 8.83
N ILE A 184 -7.09 -1.92 9.00
CA ILE A 184 -7.63 -1.09 7.93
C ILE A 184 -6.56 -0.06 7.58
N ASP A 185 -6.24 0.05 6.30
CA ASP A 185 -5.64 1.28 5.82
C ASP A 185 -6.68 2.39 6.00
N ALA A 186 -6.67 3.03 7.17
CA ALA A 186 -7.59 4.11 7.51
C ALA A 186 -7.58 5.20 6.44
N THR A 187 -6.41 5.43 5.82
CA THR A 187 -6.26 6.38 4.73
C THR A 187 -6.97 5.91 3.46
N GLY A 188 -7.00 4.60 3.18
CA GLY A 188 -7.68 4.05 2.01
C GLY A 188 -9.21 4.11 2.10
N VAL A 189 -9.81 3.69 3.23
CA VAL A 189 -11.27 3.71 3.41
C VAL A 189 -11.79 5.14 3.45
N LEU A 190 -11.18 5.98 4.28
CA LEU A 190 -11.62 7.36 4.47
C LEU A 190 -11.34 8.20 3.22
N LYS A 191 -10.18 8.01 2.58
CA LYS A 191 -9.86 8.69 1.33
C LYS A 191 -10.84 8.36 0.21
N SER A 192 -11.25 7.09 0.06
CA SER A 192 -12.21 6.70 -0.99
C SER A 192 -13.61 7.27 -0.75
N LEU A 193 -14.02 7.43 0.52
CA LEU A 193 -15.28 8.07 0.88
C LEU A 193 -15.26 9.58 0.67
N PHE A 194 -14.10 10.21 0.85
CA PHE A 194 -13.90 11.65 0.84
C PHE A 194 -12.96 12.12 -0.28
N ASP A 195 -12.90 11.39 -1.40
CA ASP A 195 -12.14 11.82 -2.57
C ASP A 195 -12.46 13.27 -2.93
N GLY A 196 -11.42 14.09 -2.96
CA GLY A 196 -11.56 15.51 -3.26
C GLY A 196 -11.97 16.40 -2.08
N VAL A 197 -11.79 15.92 -0.83
CA VAL A 197 -12.02 16.75 0.40
C VAL A 197 -11.17 18.02 0.40
N VAL A 198 -10.00 17.96 -0.20
CA VAL A 198 -9.03 19.07 -0.23
C VAL A 198 -9.26 19.93 -1.47
N GLU A 199 -9.33 21.24 -1.32
CA GLU A 199 -9.69 22.18 -2.39
C GLU A 199 -8.47 22.73 -3.17
N GLY A 200 -8.63 22.93 -4.47
CA GLY A 200 -7.75 23.75 -5.29
C GLY A 200 -6.33 23.20 -5.45
N GLU A 201 -5.34 24.08 -5.25
CA GLU A 201 -3.93 23.72 -5.40
C GLU A 201 -3.43 22.70 -4.38
N ASN A 202 -4.12 22.54 -3.27
CA ASN A 202 -3.81 21.54 -2.27
C ASN A 202 -4.02 20.11 -2.81
N GLN A 203 -4.84 19.90 -3.85
CA GLN A 203 -4.98 18.60 -4.54
C GLN A 203 -3.77 18.24 -5.39
N LYS A 204 -2.98 19.24 -5.81
CA LYS A 204 -1.78 19.04 -6.64
C LYS A 204 -0.54 18.70 -5.81
N THR A 205 -0.62 18.89 -4.50
CA THR A 205 0.45 18.45 -3.60
C THR A 205 0.27 16.94 -3.38
N ASN A 206 1.35 16.17 -3.45
CA ASN A 206 1.36 14.73 -3.15
C ASN A 206 1.12 14.48 -1.65
N LEU A 207 0.19 15.22 -1.04
CA LEU A 207 -0.21 15.09 0.33
C LEU A 207 -1.19 13.94 0.47
N LEU A 208 -0.83 12.98 1.28
CA LEU A 208 -1.70 11.88 1.67
C LEU A 208 -2.38 12.20 2.98
N ILE A 209 -3.65 11.88 3.09
CA ILE A 209 -4.36 11.97 4.38
C ILE A 209 -3.86 10.82 5.25
N GLN A 210 -3.06 11.14 6.27
CA GLN A 210 -2.52 10.18 7.22
C GLN A 210 -3.49 9.91 8.37
N LYS A 211 -4.16 10.96 8.85
CA LYS A 211 -5.19 10.89 9.88
C LYS A 211 -6.43 11.65 9.41
N PHE A 212 -7.57 11.06 9.65
CA PHE A 212 -8.86 11.65 9.36
C PHE A 212 -9.83 11.26 10.47
N ASP A 213 -10.10 12.19 11.36
CA ASP A 213 -11.08 12.02 12.43
C ASP A 213 -12.28 12.92 12.17
N VAL A 214 -13.45 12.45 12.56
CA VAL A 214 -14.69 13.20 12.44
C VAL A 214 -15.40 13.24 13.77
N THR A 215 -15.73 14.44 14.20
CA THR A 215 -16.54 14.66 15.40
C THR A 215 -17.82 15.35 14.99
N LYS A 216 -18.98 14.75 15.30
CA LYS A 216 -20.27 15.35 15.11
C LYS A 216 -20.46 16.49 16.11
N ALA A 217 -20.69 17.70 15.62
CA ALA A 217 -21.07 18.79 16.50
C ALA A 217 -22.47 18.54 17.06
N THR A 218 -22.57 18.22 18.32
CA THR A 218 -23.82 18.08 19.07
C THR A 218 -24.30 19.44 19.53
N THR A 219 -24.79 20.28 18.63
CA THR A 219 -25.50 21.50 19.01
C THR A 219 -26.87 21.51 18.40
N PHE A 220 -27.77 20.78 19.03
CA PHE A 220 -29.19 21.05 18.91
C PHE A 220 -29.72 21.47 20.29
N ALA A 221 -29.44 22.68 20.65
CA ALA A 221 -30.21 23.36 21.68
C ALA A 221 -31.06 24.42 20.98
N ASP A 222 -32.35 24.09 20.88
CA ASP A 222 -33.49 24.97 20.60
C ASP A 222 -33.70 25.59 19.21
N PRO A 223 -34.96 25.88 18.83
CA PRO A 223 -35.36 25.99 17.43
C PRO A 223 -34.96 27.33 16.80
N ALA A 224 -33.73 27.37 16.30
CA ALA A 224 -33.36 28.40 15.35
C ALA A 224 -33.64 27.87 13.91
N PRO A 225 -34.20 28.66 13.01
CA PRO A 225 -34.56 28.20 11.70
C PRO A 225 -33.35 27.76 10.90
N ALA A 226 -33.35 26.47 10.52
CA ALA A 226 -32.59 25.91 9.41
C ALA A 226 -31.05 26.00 9.44
N ALA A 227 -30.38 25.87 10.59
CA ALA A 227 -28.94 25.61 10.59
C ALA A 227 -28.72 24.20 10.05
N LYS A 228 -27.96 24.09 8.94
CA LYS A 228 -27.55 22.79 8.42
C LYS A 228 -26.69 22.06 9.47
N PRO A 229 -26.83 20.73 9.59
CA PRO A 229 -25.98 19.96 10.46
C PRO A 229 -24.49 20.17 10.12
N LYS A 230 -23.65 20.23 11.15
CA LYS A 230 -22.20 20.40 11.00
C LYS A 230 -21.46 19.28 11.69
N PHE A 231 -20.29 18.97 11.20
CA PHE A 231 -19.30 18.13 11.87
C PHE A 231 -17.90 18.71 11.69
N THR A 232 -16.99 18.31 12.56
CA THR A 232 -15.58 18.72 12.51
C THR A 232 -14.75 17.58 11.92
N ILE A 233 -14.00 17.88 10.86
CA ILE A 233 -12.97 16.99 10.31
C ILE A 233 -11.62 17.44 10.88
N THR A 234 -10.87 16.50 11.45
CA THR A 234 -9.47 16.70 11.82
C THR A 234 -8.59 15.92 10.87
N LEU A 235 -7.69 16.62 10.20
CA LEU A 235 -6.74 16.07 9.23
C LEU A 235 -5.32 16.15 9.77
N GLN A 236 -4.54 15.09 9.51
CA GLN A 236 -3.08 15.12 9.48
C GLN A 236 -2.63 14.64 8.12
N LEU A 237 -1.74 15.37 7.48
CA LEU A 237 -1.26 15.06 6.14
C LEU A 237 0.15 14.53 6.20
N ALA A 238 0.47 13.61 5.30
CA ALA A 238 1.81 13.09 5.10
C ALA A 238 2.27 13.34 3.67
N TYR A 239 3.54 13.66 3.49
CA TYR A 239 4.18 13.53 2.19
C TYR A 239 4.74 12.12 2.05
N GLU A 240 4.48 11.48 0.91
CA GLU A 240 5.18 10.27 0.55
C GLU A 240 6.61 10.66 0.18
N ASP A 241 7.55 10.30 1.03
CA ASP A 241 8.97 10.45 0.72
C ASP A 241 9.43 9.39 -0.28
N VAL A 242 10.60 9.60 -0.87
CA VAL A 242 11.19 8.71 -1.88
C VAL A 242 11.35 7.28 -1.35
N ALA A 243 11.42 7.13 -0.04
CA ALA A 243 11.57 5.86 0.67
C ALA A 243 10.26 5.24 1.15
N GLY A 244 9.12 5.87 0.92
CA GLY A 244 7.84 5.39 1.45
C GLY A 244 7.67 5.52 2.97
N ASP A 245 8.61 6.16 3.68
CA ASP A 245 8.46 6.47 5.10
C ASP A 245 7.55 7.69 5.30
N LYS A 246 6.27 7.40 5.49
CA LYS A 246 5.22 8.42 5.68
C LYS A 246 5.27 9.07 7.06
N THR A 247 5.97 8.47 8.02
CA THR A 247 5.93 8.91 9.42
C THR A 247 6.84 10.10 9.71
N SER A 248 7.89 10.28 8.91
CA SER A 248 8.88 11.36 9.09
C SER A 248 8.50 12.68 8.41
N ALA A 249 7.40 12.70 7.66
CA ALA A 249 6.95 13.81 6.83
C ALA A 249 5.51 14.24 7.15
N LEU A 250 5.12 14.21 8.42
CA LEU A 250 3.78 14.56 8.88
C LEU A 250 3.64 16.07 9.13
N THR A 251 2.45 16.61 8.78
CA THR A 251 2.03 17.93 9.22
C THR A 251 1.53 17.91 10.66
N ASP A 252 1.31 19.09 11.23
CA ASP A 252 0.46 19.25 12.41
C ASP A 252 -0.97 18.80 12.08
N GLU A 253 -1.77 18.53 13.11
CA GLU A 253 -3.20 18.27 12.96
C GLU A 253 -3.95 19.59 12.76
N ALA A 254 -4.92 19.60 11.84
CA ALA A 254 -5.79 20.75 11.59
C ALA A 254 -7.26 20.32 11.56
N SER A 255 -8.12 21.14 12.14
CA SER A 255 -9.56 20.86 12.22
C SER A 255 -10.37 21.86 11.41
N PHE A 256 -11.38 21.36 10.69
CA PHE A 256 -12.25 22.12 9.80
C PHE A 256 -13.71 21.77 10.07
N GLU A 257 -14.59 22.78 10.13
CA GLU A 257 -16.05 22.55 10.19
C GLU A 257 -16.62 22.38 8.77
N ILE A 258 -17.51 21.41 8.60
CA ILE A 258 -18.18 21.09 7.35
C ILE A 258 -19.69 20.98 7.57
N GLU A 259 -20.48 21.60 6.71
CA GLU A 259 -21.93 21.39 6.64
C GLU A 259 -22.26 20.13 5.82
N TYR A 260 -23.31 19.41 6.19
CA TYR A 260 -23.74 18.22 5.46
C TYR A 260 -25.27 18.13 5.30
N ASP A 261 -25.73 17.39 4.31
CA ASP A 261 -27.14 17.01 4.14
C ASP A 261 -27.40 15.75 4.99
N ALA A 262 -28.35 15.82 5.92
CA ALA A 262 -28.69 14.67 6.76
C ALA A 262 -29.28 13.49 5.96
N THR A 263 -29.79 13.75 4.75
CA THR A 263 -30.39 12.72 3.89
C THR A 263 -29.31 11.88 3.21
N ALA A 264 -29.33 10.57 3.46
CA ALA A 264 -28.42 9.64 2.78
C ALA A 264 -28.75 9.51 1.29
N LYS A 265 -27.72 9.39 0.44
CA LYS A 265 -27.89 9.21 -1.01
C LYS A 265 -27.42 7.82 -1.44
N ALA A 266 -28.15 7.18 -2.34
CA ALA A 266 -27.82 5.85 -2.86
C ALA A 266 -26.41 5.81 -3.52
N ALA A 267 -26.04 6.87 -4.23
CA ALA A 267 -24.71 6.99 -4.83
C ALA A 267 -23.56 6.98 -3.80
N THR A 268 -23.78 7.60 -2.64
CA THR A 268 -22.79 7.60 -1.54
C THR A 268 -22.73 6.24 -0.87
N ILE A 269 -23.89 5.60 -0.64
CA ILE A 269 -23.93 4.24 -0.09
C ILE A 269 -23.12 3.27 -0.95
N VAL A 270 -23.23 3.36 -2.27
CA VAL A 270 -22.44 2.53 -3.19
C VAL A 270 -20.94 2.78 -3.02
N LYS A 271 -20.50 4.02 -2.84
CA LYS A 271 -19.07 4.32 -2.55
C LYS A 271 -18.62 3.70 -1.22
N VAL A 272 -19.46 3.72 -0.18
CA VAL A 272 -19.18 3.04 1.09
C VAL A 272 -19.01 1.53 0.86
N LEU A 273 -19.94 0.89 0.14
CA LEU A 273 -19.86 -0.53 -0.20
C LEU A 273 -18.58 -0.87 -0.99
N GLU A 274 -18.22 -0.07 -1.97
CA GLU A 274 -16.99 -0.25 -2.76
C GLU A 274 -15.73 -0.09 -1.91
N SER A 275 -15.75 0.82 -0.96
CA SER A 275 -14.66 0.98 0.01
C SER A 275 -14.51 -0.26 0.90
N LEU A 276 -15.61 -0.77 1.46
CA LEU A 276 -15.62 -2.00 2.24
C LEU A 276 -15.11 -3.19 1.41
N ASN A 277 -15.47 -3.27 0.13
CA ASN A 277 -15.00 -4.31 -0.78
C ASN A 277 -13.49 -4.19 -1.04
N THR A 278 -12.99 -3.02 -1.36
CA THR A 278 -11.56 -2.76 -1.61
C THR A 278 -10.71 -3.18 -0.41
N ASN A 279 -11.22 -3.01 0.80
CA ASN A 279 -10.55 -3.38 2.04
C ASN A 279 -10.86 -4.81 2.50
N LYS A 280 -11.47 -5.64 1.65
CA LYS A 280 -11.74 -7.07 1.89
C LYS A 280 -12.57 -7.35 3.15
N TRP A 281 -13.53 -6.47 3.45
CA TRP A 281 -14.42 -6.63 4.61
C TRP A 281 -15.52 -7.65 4.40
N PHE A 282 -15.93 -7.90 3.14
CA PHE A 282 -16.93 -8.92 2.83
C PHE A 282 -16.36 -10.32 3.05
N LYS A 283 -17.13 -11.15 3.74
CA LYS A 283 -16.80 -12.55 4.02
C LYS A 283 -18.07 -13.38 3.96
N LEU A 284 -17.96 -14.65 3.59
CA LEU A 284 -19.02 -15.62 3.78
C LEU A 284 -19.03 -16.08 5.23
N LYS A 285 -20.21 -16.28 5.81
CA LYS A 285 -20.38 -16.88 7.14
C LYS A 285 -20.15 -18.38 7.02
N GLU A 286 -19.18 -18.91 7.75
CA GLU A 286 -18.70 -20.29 7.63
C GLU A 286 -19.81 -21.33 7.81
N GLU A 287 -20.80 -21.03 8.66
CA GLU A 287 -21.95 -21.90 8.92
C GLU A 287 -23.00 -21.91 7.79
N SER A 288 -22.93 -20.93 6.88
CA SER A 288 -24.00 -20.67 5.91
C SER A 288 -23.87 -21.41 4.59
N TYR A 289 -22.68 -22.02 4.29
CA TYR A 289 -22.41 -22.60 2.97
C TYR A 289 -22.05 -24.10 2.99
N LYS A 290 -22.04 -24.73 4.18
CA LYS A 290 -21.65 -26.15 4.28
C LYS A 290 -22.52 -27.08 3.45
N ASP A 291 -23.79 -26.75 3.22
CA ASP A 291 -24.75 -27.64 2.52
C ASP A 291 -25.78 -26.91 1.65
N LYS A 292 -25.57 -25.64 1.30
CA LYS A 292 -26.58 -24.87 0.58
C LYS A 292 -25.98 -24.07 -0.57
N GLU A 293 -26.66 -24.08 -1.68
CA GLU A 293 -26.37 -23.24 -2.84
C GLU A 293 -26.45 -21.76 -2.48
N ILE A 294 -25.46 -20.97 -2.90
CA ILE A 294 -25.48 -19.51 -2.77
C ILE A 294 -26.04 -18.94 -4.06
N THR A 295 -27.13 -18.20 -3.97
CA THR A 295 -27.78 -17.54 -5.08
C THR A 295 -27.77 -16.03 -4.91
N ASN A 296 -28.15 -15.29 -5.94
CA ASN A 296 -28.34 -13.83 -5.83
C ASN A 296 -29.30 -13.43 -4.71
N ALA A 297 -30.32 -14.23 -4.42
CA ALA A 297 -31.30 -13.97 -3.37
C ALA A 297 -30.71 -14.22 -1.96
N THR A 298 -29.78 -15.14 -1.81
CA THR A 298 -29.26 -15.57 -0.50
C THR A 298 -27.86 -15.06 -0.17
N VAL A 299 -27.11 -14.52 -1.14
CA VAL A 299 -25.70 -14.16 -0.94
C VAL A 299 -25.48 -13.10 0.13
N LEU A 300 -26.39 -12.15 0.27
CA LEU A 300 -26.28 -11.10 1.33
C LEU A 300 -26.50 -11.68 2.72
N GLU A 301 -27.48 -12.59 2.87
CA GLU A 301 -27.77 -13.27 4.13
C GLU A 301 -26.61 -14.21 4.55
N LYS A 302 -26.06 -14.92 3.57
CA LYS A 302 -24.95 -15.87 3.77
C LYS A 302 -23.58 -15.23 3.95
N SER A 303 -23.47 -13.94 3.63
CA SER A 303 -22.30 -13.13 3.92
C SER A 303 -22.46 -12.38 5.26
N ASN A 304 -21.40 -11.71 5.69
CA ASN A 304 -21.44 -10.79 6.82
C ASN A 304 -22.08 -9.43 6.49
N PHE A 305 -22.86 -9.35 5.40
CA PHE A 305 -23.45 -8.10 4.94
C PHE A 305 -24.31 -7.42 6.01
N ASN A 306 -25.10 -8.17 6.77
CA ASN A 306 -25.96 -7.61 7.80
C ASN A 306 -25.15 -6.91 8.91
N ASP A 307 -23.98 -7.46 9.27
CA ASP A 307 -23.08 -6.85 10.26
C ASP A 307 -22.48 -5.55 9.71
N LEU A 308 -22.08 -5.56 8.45
CA LEU A 308 -21.59 -4.35 7.76
C LEU A 308 -22.70 -3.32 7.59
N LYS A 309 -23.91 -3.74 7.23
CA LYS A 309 -25.07 -2.87 7.12
C LYS A 309 -25.32 -2.15 8.45
N THR A 310 -25.44 -2.86 9.54
CA THR A 310 -25.69 -2.28 10.87
C THR A 310 -24.64 -1.25 11.26
N LYS A 311 -23.37 -1.52 10.95
CA LYS A 311 -22.26 -0.62 11.30
C LYS A 311 -22.17 0.60 10.38
N PHE A 312 -22.24 0.40 9.07
CA PHE A 312 -21.76 1.40 8.10
C PHE A 312 -22.84 1.97 7.17
N LEU A 313 -24.02 1.36 7.09
CA LEU A 313 -25.02 1.73 6.09
C LEU A 313 -26.31 2.18 6.75
N PRO A 314 -27.03 3.15 6.15
CA PRO A 314 -28.34 3.58 6.62
C PRO A 314 -29.40 2.46 6.54
N ASP A 315 -30.31 2.44 7.52
CA ASP A 315 -31.34 1.40 7.61
C ASP A 315 -32.54 1.64 6.69
N ASP A 316 -32.73 2.86 6.25
CA ASP A 316 -33.86 3.30 5.41
C ASP A 316 -33.69 2.97 3.92
N PHE A 317 -32.60 2.26 3.56
CA PHE A 317 -32.38 1.71 2.22
C PHE A 317 -32.58 0.20 2.18
N THR A 318 -33.07 -0.27 1.05
CA THR A 318 -33.08 -1.69 0.71
C THR A 318 -31.85 -2.07 -0.10
N TYR A 319 -31.32 -3.27 0.14
CA TYR A 319 -30.11 -3.77 -0.51
C TYR A 319 -30.41 -5.10 -1.18
N SER A 320 -30.01 -5.24 -2.44
CA SER A 320 -30.30 -6.46 -3.20
C SER A 320 -29.16 -6.75 -4.20
N VAL A 321 -29.11 -8.02 -4.62
CA VAL A 321 -28.27 -8.48 -5.72
C VAL A 321 -29.19 -9.00 -6.82
N LYS A 322 -29.14 -8.40 -8.00
CA LYS A 322 -29.93 -8.85 -9.16
C LYS A 322 -29.31 -10.12 -9.75
N THR A 323 -30.12 -10.95 -10.39
CA THR A 323 -29.65 -12.19 -11.07
C THR A 323 -28.56 -11.87 -12.11
N ALA A 324 -28.70 -10.81 -12.88
CA ALA A 324 -27.70 -10.37 -13.85
C ALA A 324 -26.37 -9.87 -13.22
N ASP A 325 -26.38 -9.55 -11.94
CA ASP A 325 -25.24 -9.06 -11.19
C ASP A 325 -24.65 -10.13 -10.25
N PHE A 326 -24.96 -11.41 -10.48
CA PHE A 326 -24.49 -12.55 -9.71
C PHE A 326 -23.94 -13.64 -10.63
N SER A 327 -22.81 -14.20 -10.28
CA SER A 327 -22.27 -15.38 -10.93
C SER A 327 -21.56 -16.30 -9.93
N GLU A 328 -21.63 -17.59 -10.21
CA GLU A 328 -20.92 -18.63 -9.46
C GLU A 328 -20.05 -19.43 -10.44
N LYS A 329 -18.80 -19.68 -10.08
CA LYS A 329 -17.83 -20.43 -10.89
C LYS A 329 -16.98 -21.33 -10.02
N GLU A 330 -16.78 -22.56 -10.44
CA GLU A 330 -15.80 -23.43 -9.83
C GLU A 330 -14.41 -23.18 -10.41
N GLU A 331 -13.44 -22.92 -9.52
CA GLU A 331 -12.07 -22.63 -9.88
C GLU A 331 -11.10 -23.23 -8.84
N SER A 332 -10.20 -24.09 -9.31
CA SER A 332 -9.14 -24.70 -8.46
C SER A 332 -9.69 -25.40 -7.20
N GLY A 333 -10.82 -26.09 -7.31
CA GLY A 333 -11.43 -26.84 -6.20
C GLY A 333 -12.11 -25.94 -5.13
N LYS A 334 -12.36 -24.70 -5.47
CA LYS A 334 -13.17 -23.75 -4.70
C LYS A 334 -14.28 -23.20 -5.56
N THR A 335 -15.39 -22.87 -4.93
CA THR A 335 -16.47 -22.14 -5.59
C THR A 335 -16.27 -20.65 -5.35
N LYS A 336 -16.20 -19.89 -6.42
CA LYS A 336 -16.10 -18.42 -6.41
C LYS A 336 -17.47 -17.83 -6.74
N VAL A 337 -17.98 -16.96 -5.86
CA VAL A 337 -19.16 -16.15 -6.12
C VAL A 337 -18.74 -14.71 -6.36
N THR A 338 -19.33 -14.11 -7.39
CA THR A 338 -19.06 -12.72 -7.78
C THR A 338 -20.40 -12.01 -7.88
N PHE A 339 -20.54 -10.86 -7.21
CA PHE A 339 -21.80 -10.11 -7.19
C PHE A 339 -21.61 -8.62 -6.98
N ALA A 340 -22.63 -7.83 -7.39
CA ALA A 340 -22.72 -6.40 -7.13
C ALA A 340 -24.00 -6.08 -6.36
N ILE A 341 -23.90 -5.22 -5.34
CA ILE A 341 -25.03 -4.79 -4.51
C ILE A 341 -25.67 -3.55 -5.12
N THR A 342 -26.99 -3.53 -5.15
CA THR A 342 -27.80 -2.36 -5.47
C THR A 342 -28.44 -1.82 -4.19
N ALA A 343 -28.26 -0.54 -3.91
CA ALA A 343 -28.95 0.21 -2.86
C ALA A 343 -30.13 0.97 -3.46
N LYS A 344 -31.30 0.90 -2.82
CA LYS A 344 -32.53 1.55 -3.30
C LYS A 344 -33.35 2.11 -2.14
N LYS A 345 -33.86 3.35 -2.33
CA LYS A 345 -34.87 3.98 -1.49
C LYS A 345 -35.82 4.75 -2.42
N ASP A 346 -37.11 4.44 -2.37
CA ASP A 346 -38.13 5.01 -3.24
C ASP A 346 -37.73 4.93 -4.74
N THR A 347 -37.57 6.07 -5.39
CA THR A 347 -37.10 6.16 -6.79
C THR A 347 -35.58 6.22 -6.93
N GLU A 348 -34.87 6.46 -5.86
CA GLU A 348 -33.40 6.55 -5.86
C GLU A 348 -32.78 5.17 -5.87
N THR A 349 -31.90 4.91 -6.83
CA THR A 349 -31.23 3.62 -6.97
C THR A 349 -29.79 3.82 -7.44
N ALA A 350 -28.85 3.12 -6.82
CA ALA A 350 -27.48 3.03 -7.29
C ALA A 350 -26.95 1.60 -7.13
N LYS A 351 -26.04 1.21 -8.03
CA LYS A 351 -25.40 -0.12 -8.04
C LYS A 351 -23.89 0.03 -7.98
N MET A 352 -23.21 -0.86 -7.28
CA MET A 352 -21.75 -0.95 -7.28
C MET A 352 -21.20 -1.13 -8.69
N ALA A 353 -20.15 -0.40 -9.03
CA ALA A 353 -19.43 -0.57 -10.28
C ALA A 353 -18.43 -1.75 -10.19
N LYS A 354 -17.90 -2.00 -9.00
CA LYS A 354 -16.96 -3.10 -8.74
C LYS A 354 -17.65 -4.27 -8.05
N ASN A 355 -17.46 -5.47 -8.59
CA ASN A 355 -18.02 -6.67 -8.01
C ASN A 355 -17.27 -7.08 -6.72
N ILE A 356 -18.02 -7.67 -5.80
CA ILE A 356 -17.50 -8.38 -4.62
C ILE A 356 -17.19 -9.81 -5.06
N GLU A 357 -16.01 -10.32 -4.71
CA GLU A 357 -15.57 -11.67 -5.02
C GLU A 357 -15.30 -12.42 -3.73
N LEU A 358 -16.01 -13.53 -3.50
CA LEU A 358 -15.84 -14.39 -2.33
C LEU A 358 -15.63 -15.84 -2.81
N ALA A 359 -14.75 -16.57 -2.12
CA ALA A 359 -14.47 -17.97 -2.44
C ALA A 359 -14.73 -18.87 -1.23
N TYR A 360 -15.30 -20.05 -1.48
CA TYR A 360 -15.55 -21.07 -0.46
C TYR A 360 -15.34 -22.49 -1.01
N LYS A 361 -15.17 -23.46 -0.13
CA LYS A 361 -15.16 -24.88 -0.51
C LYS A 361 -16.55 -25.46 -0.30
N LYS A 362 -17.16 -26.01 -1.37
CA LYS A 362 -18.32 -26.88 -1.20
C LYS A 362 -17.87 -28.17 -0.52
N THR A 363 -18.44 -28.50 0.63
CA THR A 363 -18.32 -29.85 1.18
C THR A 363 -19.12 -30.76 0.26
N LYS A 364 -18.48 -31.77 -0.34
CA LYS A 364 -19.24 -32.80 -1.08
C LYS A 364 -20.23 -33.41 -0.10
N ALA A 365 -21.51 -33.37 -0.45
CA ALA A 365 -22.49 -34.24 0.23
C ALA A 365 -22.01 -35.68 0.05
N ASN A 366 -21.78 -36.39 1.17
CA ASN A 366 -21.52 -37.81 1.16
C ASN A 366 -22.79 -38.57 0.75
#